data_731dadb0e4001a1d48220c8e00011370
#
_entry.id   731dadb0e4001a1d48220c8e00011370
#
_cell.length_a   1.000
_cell.length_b   1.000
_cell.length_c   1.000
_cell.angle_alpha   90.00
_cell.angle_beta   90.00
_cell.angle_gamma   90.00
#
_symmetry.space_group_name_H-M   'P 1'
#
loop_
_entity.id
_entity.type
_entity.pdbx_description
1 polymer ?
#
loop_
_entity_poly.entity_id
_entity_poly.type
_entity_poly.pdbx_seq_one_letter_code
_entity_poly.pdbx_strand_id
1 'polypeptide(L)'
;MKKIEIDAKLVQGLLATTVTVDFRLADNPAITFIKANTTLNMLCVLGIISGEELKQFQEMLNVNYSSFMEIKKGEAKRELNKEGDTN
;
A
#
# COMPACT_ATOMS: atom_id res chain seq x y z
N MET A 1 13.32 5.97 32.16
CA MET A 1 12.75 6.05 30.81
C MET A 1 11.62 5.06 30.68
N LYS A 2 10.42 5.57 30.48
CA LYS A 2 9.27 4.66 30.33
C LYS A 2 9.34 3.98 28.96
N LYS A 3 9.36 2.66 28.99
CA LYS A 3 9.17 1.89 27.76
C LYS A 3 7.78 2.16 27.24
N ILE A 4 7.70 2.59 26.01
CA ILE A 4 6.41 2.67 25.33
C ILE A 4 5.99 1.23 25.05
N GLU A 5 4.99 0.75 25.78
CA GLU A 5 4.41 -0.54 25.51
C GLU A 5 3.52 -0.40 24.28
N ILE A 6 3.97 -0.99 23.19
CA ILE A 6 3.20 -1.00 21.96
C ILE A 6 2.35 -2.27 21.98
N ASP A 7 1.05 -2.10 21.93
CA ASP A 7 0.11 -3.23 21.86
C ASP A 7 0.32 -3.96 20.52
N ALA A 8 0.65 -5.24 20.60
CA ALA A 8 0.90 -6.08 19.43
C ALA A 8 -0.31 -6.10 18.48
N LYS A 9 -1.53 -6.03 19.02
CA LYS A 9 -2.74 -5.99 18.21
C LYS A 9 -2.84 -4.69 17.41
N LEU A 10 -2.47 -3.57 18.02
CA LEU A 10 -2.47 -2.28 17.34
C LEU A 10 -1.44 -2.27 16.20
N VAL A 11 -0.25 -2.82 16.44
CA VAL A 11 0.79 -2.92 15.42
C VAL A 11 0.32 -3.79 14.26
N GLN A 12 -0.25 -4.95 14.55
CA GLN A 12 -0.77 -5.85 13.53
C GLN A 12 -1.90 -5.20 12.72
N GLY A 13 -2.80 -4.49 13.40
CA GLY A 13 -3.87 -3.75 12.76
C GLY A 13 -3.34 -2.66 11.84
N LEU A 14 -2.34 -1.89 12.32
CA LEU A 14 -1.71 -0.86 11.52
C LEU A 14 -1.01 -1.44 10.29
N LEU A 15 -0.27 -2.52 10.46
CA LEU A 15 0.42 -3.20 9.37
C LEU A 15 -0.57 -3.73 8.33
N ALA A 16 -1.61 -4.41 8.79
CA ALA A 16 -2.65 -4.93 7.90
C ALA A 16 -3.30 -3.79 7.11
N THR A 17 -3.68 -2.71 7.77
CA THR A 17 -4.30 -1.55 7.13
C THR A 17 -3.36 -0.91 6.12
N THR A 18 -2.07 -0.82 6.47
CA THR A 18 -1.07 -0.19 5.62
C THR A 18 -0.84 -0.96 4.32
N VAL A 19 -0.74 -2.30 4.40
CA VAL A 19 -0.43 -3.13 3.23
C VAL A 19 -1.66 -3.51 2.40
N THR A 20 -2.86 -3.43 2.99
CA THR A 20 -4.12 -3.76 2.31
C THR A 20 -4.94 -2.53 1.95
N VAL A 21 -4.31 -1.36 1.90
CA VAL A 21 -4.98 -0.11 1.54
C VAL A 21 -5.65 -0.25 0.16
N ASP A 22 -6.87 0.26 0.07
CA ASP A 22 -7.60 0.26 -1.21
C ASP A 22 -7.29 1.53 -1.99
N PHE A 23 -6.41 1.41 -2.97
CA PHE A 23 -5.97 2.55 -3.78
C PHE A 23 -7.08 3.14 -4.64
N ARG A 24 -8.16 2.40 -4.87
CA ARG A 24 -9.32 2.90 -5.61
C ARG A 24 -10.06 4.00 -4.84
N LEU A 25 -9.99 3.97 -3.52
CA LEU A 25 -10.63 4.94 -2.63
C LEU A 25 -9.72 6.11 -2.29
N ALA A 26 -8.46 6.06 -2.70
CA ALA A 26 -7.48 7.11 -2.39
C ALA A 26 -7.62 8.27 -3.37
N ASP A 27 -7.57 9.50 -2.85
CA ASP A 27 -7.59 10.71 -3.68
C ASP A 27 -6.35 10.78 -4.58
N ASN A 28 -5.20 10.38 -4.04
CA ASN A 28 -3.98 10.30 -4.81
C ASN A 28 -3.27 9.00 -4.46
N PRO A 29 -3.46 7.96 -5.28
CA PRO A 29 -2.87 6.63 -5.02
C PRO A 29 -1.35 6.63 -4.87
N ALA A 30 -0.64 7.43 -5.67
CA ALA A 30 0.82 7.50 -5.61
C ALA A 30 1.29 8.03 -4.26
N ILE A 31 0.66 9.10 -3.76
CA ILE A 31 0.98 9.67 -2.45
C ILE A 31 0.61 8.67 -1.35
N THR A 32 -0.53 8.00 -1.47
CA THR A 32 -0.95 6.99 -0.50
C THR A 32 0.07 5.86 -0.43
N PHE A 33 0.58 5.40 -1.57
CA PHE A 33 1.64 4.40 -1.63
C PHE A 33 2.91 4.88 -0.91
N ILE A 34 3.33 6.12 -1.17
CA ILE A 34 4.52 6.70 -0.54
C ILE A 34 4.35 6.79 0.98
N LYS A 35 3.18 7.24 1.44
CA LYS A 35 2.88 7.33 2.87
C LYS A 35 2.90 5.95 3.54
N ALA A 36 2.31 4.95 2.90
CA ALA A 36 2.30 3.59 3.42
C ALA A 36 3.73 3.03 3.53
N ASN A 37 4.53 3.21 2.50
CA ASN A 37 5.92 2.77 2.49
C ASN A 37 6.75 3.49 3.56
N THR A 38 6.54 4.79 3.74
CA THR A 38 7.20 5.58 4.78
C THR A 38 6.82 5.07 6.17
N THR A 39 5.56 4.73 6.39
CA THR A 39 5.08 4.16 7.65
C THR A 39 5.80 2.86 7.96
N LEU A 40 5.94 1.97 6.97
CA LEU A 40 6.66 0.71 7.15
C LEU A 40 8.13 0.93 7.49
N ASN A 41 8.78 1.85 6.79
CA ASN A 41 10.19 2.20 7.07
C ASN A 41 10.36 2.74 8.49
N MET A 42 9.47 3.60 8.94
CA MET A 42 9.51 4.15 10.30
C MET A 42 9.34 3.06 11.36
N LEU A 43 8.43 2.11 11.13
CA LEU A 43 8.23 0.99 12.05
C LEU A 43 9.50 0.15 12.16
N CYS A 44 10.23 -0.02 11.07
CA CYS A 44 11.51 -0.73 11.09
C CYS A 44 12.58 0.07 11.85
N VAL A 45 12.69 1.37 11.59
CA VAL A 45 13.66 2.24 12.27
C VAL A 45 13.40 2.25 13.78
N LEU A 46 12.15 2.24 14.18
CA LEU A 46 11.77 2.21 15.60
C LEU A 46 11.94 0.84 16.24
N GLY A 47 12.35 -0.18 15.47
CA GLY A 47 12.55 -1.52 15.98
C GLY A 47 11.27 -2.31 16.21
N ILE A 48 10.14 -1.84 15.71
CA ILE A 48 8.84 -2.49 15.87
C ILE A 48 8.74 -3.70 14.93
N ILE A 49 9.28 -3.57 13.72
CA ILE A 49 9.37 -4.69 12.77
C ILE A 49 10.84 -4.89 12.37
N SER A 50 11.18 -6.12 12.02
CA SER A 50 12.53 -6.47 11.56
C SER A 50 12.74 -6.05 10.10
N GLY A 51 14.01 -6.07 9.65
CA GLY A 51 14.32 -5.80 8.25
C GLY A 51 13.67 -6.80 7.29
N GLU A 52 13.57 -8.07 7.70
CA GLU A 52 12.91 -9.10 6.91
C GLU A 52 11.40 -8.86 6.82
N GLU A 53 10.79 -8.51 7.95
CA GLU A 53 9.38 -8.14 7.98
C GLU A 53 9.11 -6.91 7.12
N LEU A 54 9.99 -5.90 7.19
CA LEU A 54 9.88 -4.72 6.34
C LEU A 54 9.85 -5.11 4.86
N LYS A 55 10.76 -5.98 4.45
CA LYS A 55 10.82 -6.47 3.07
C LYS A 55 9.52 -7.15 2.65
N GLN A 56 9.00 -8.03 3.50
CA GLN A 56 7.78 -8.76 3.23
C GLN A 56 6.59 -7.81 3.07
N PHE A 57 6.45 -6.85 3.98
CA PHE A 57 5.35 -5.89 3.93
C PHE A 57 5.46 -4.94 2.74
N GLN A 58 6.69 -4.51 2.41
CA GLN A 58 6.92 -3.69 1.22
C GLN A 58 6.55 -4.44 -0.05
N GLU A 59 6.87 -5.72 -0.12
CA GLU A 59 6.51 -6.57 -1.26
C GLU A 59 4.99 -6.70 -1.39
N MET A 60 4.30 -6.94 -0.28
CA MET A 60 2.83 -7.01 -0.27
C MET A 60 2.21 -5.68 -0.74
N LEU A 61 2.74 -4.56 -0.27
CA LEU A 61 2.28 -3.23 -0.66
C LEU A 61 2.53 -2.98 -2.15
N ASN A 62 3.71 -3.36 -2.64
CA ASN A 62 4.07 -3.23 -4.05
C ASN A 62 3.14 -4.04 -4.95
N VAL A 63 2.83 -5.28 -4.56
CA VAL A 63 1.91 -6.14 -5.31
C VAL A 63 0.52 -5.51 -5.34
N ASN A 64 0.04 -5.02 -4.21
CA ASN A 64 -1.26 -4.35 -4.12
C ASN A 64 -1.33 -3.13 -5.05
N TYR A 65 -0.31 -2.29 -5.01
CA TYR A 65 -0.25 -1.09 -5.86
C TYR A 65 -0.14 -1.47 -7.35
N SER A 66 0.70 -2.44 -7.67
CA SER A 66 0.86 -2.91 -9.05
C SER A 66 -0.44 -3.48 -9.61
N SER A 67 -1.16 -4.26 -8.80
CA SER A 67 -2.47 -4.80 -9.18
C SER A 67 -3.46 -3.68 -9.47
N PHE A 68 -3.47 -2.64 -8.63
CA PHE A 68 -4.32 -1.47 -8.85
C PHE A 68 -3.97 -0.77 -10.17
N MET A 69 -2.68 -0.57 -10.44
CA MET A 69 -2.22 0.08 -11.68
C MET A 69 -2.58 -0.73 -12.92
N GLU A 70 -2.52 -2.05 -12.84
CA GLU A 70 -2.93 -2.94 -13.93
C GLU A 70 -4.43 -2.81 -14.23
N ILE A 71 -5.26 -2.74 -13.19
CA ILE A 71 -6.70 -2.54 -13.34
C ILE A 71 -6.96 -1.19 -14.01
N LYS A 72 -6.26 -0.13 -13.59
CA LYS A 72 -6.40 1.20 -14.19
C LYS A 72 -6.02 1.21 -15.67
N LYS A 73 -4.95 0.53 -16.04
CA LYS A 73 -4.53 0.38 -17.44
C LYS A 73 -5.61 -0.34 -18.26
N GLY A 74 -6.18 -1.41 -17.71
CA GLY A 74 -7.24 -2.16 -18.36
C GLY A 74 -8.49 -1.30 -18.60
N GLU A 75 -8.87 -0.51 -17.62
CA GLU A 75 -10.02 0.42 -17.73
C GLU A 75 -9.76 1.48 -18.81
N ALA A 76 -8.57 2.08 -18.82
CA ALA A 76 -8.20 3.08 -19.82
C ALA A 76 -8.22 2.50 -21.23
N LYS A 77 -7.73 1.28 -21.41
CA LYS A 77 -7.76 0.59 -22.71
C LYS A 77 -9.20 0.31 -23.16
N ARG A 78 -10.08 -0.08 -22.24
CA ARG A 78 -11.49 -0.33 -22.55
C ARG A 78 -12.18 0.93 -23.01
N GLU A 79 -11.94 2.06 -22.36
CA GLU A 79 -12.51 3.34 -22.76
C GLU A 79 -12.02 3.77 -24.15
N LEU A 80 -10.73 3.63 -24.41
CA LEU A 80 -10.15 3.92 -25.72
C LEU A 80 -10.74 3.03 -26.82
N ASN A 81 -10.91 1.76 -26.54
CA ASN A 81 -11.52 0.82 -27.50
C ASN A 81 -12.99 1.13 -27.74
N LYS A 82 -13.73 1.57 -26.69
CA LYS A 82 -15.11 1.99 -26.84
C LYS A 82 -15.26 3.20 -27.76
N GLU A 83 -14.39 4.17 -27.63
CA GLU A 83 -14.37 5.35 -28.50
C GLU A 83 -14.04 4.97 -29.94
N GLY A 84 -13.15 4.00 -30.14
CA GLY A 84 -12.81 3.48 -31.45
C GLY A 84 -13.95 2.72 -32.11
N ASP A 85 -14.78 2.04 -31.34
CA ASP A 85 -15.88 1.22 -31.82
C ASP A 85 -17.14 2.03 -32.18
N THR A 86 -17.18 3.29 -31.83
CA THR A 86 -18.35 4.14 -32.12
C THR A 86 -18.35 4.76 -33.51
N ASN A 87 -17.46 4.33 -34.35
CA ASN A 87 -17.44 4.77 -35.75
C ASN A 87 -18.30 3.84 -36.64
#